data_5946a2db54ab1fca9c809db8d6dc1cfd
#
_entry.id   5946a2db54ab1fca9c809db8d6dc1cfd
#
_cell.length_a   1.000
_cell.length_b   1.000
_cell.length_c   1.000
_cell.angle_alpha   90.00
_cell.angle_beta   90.00
_cell.angle_gamma   90.00
#
_symmetry.space_group_name_H-M   'P 1'
#
loop_
_entity.id
_entity.type
_entity.pdbx_description
1 polymer ?
#
loop_
_entity_poly.entity_id
_entity_poly.type
_entity_poly.pdbx_seq_one_letter_code
_entity_poly.pdbx_strand_id
1 'polypeptide(L)' 'MTTIMPEGEEIRKAAKWIFEQRQDDPEKPVSQLTQEACLKFDLSPMEAETLSRFMQEGQ' A
#
# COMPACT_ATOMS: atom_id res chain seq x y z
N MET A 1 -13.34 -15.62 3.11
CA MET A 1 -12.84 -15.18 3.12
C MET A 1 -11.76 -15.20 3.03
N THR A 2 -11.26 -15.02 2.57
CA THR A 2 -10.06 -15.24 2.55
C THR A 2 -9.29 -14.19 2.15
N THR A 3 -9.73 -13.01 2.07
CA THR A 3 -8.91 -11.87 1.77
C THR A 3 -8.04 -11.59 2.94
N ILE A 4 -6.77 -11.72 2.74
CA ILE A 4 -5.84 -11.45 3.78
C ILE A 4 -5.40 -10.03 3.63
N MET A 5 -5.90 -9.17 4.47
CA MET A 5 -5.49 -7.79 4.51
C MET A 5 -4.59 -7.58 5.71
N PRO A 6 -3.60 -6.71 5.60
CA PRO A 6 -2.78 -6.39 6.76
C PRO A 6 -3.62 -5.75 7.84
N GLU A 7 -3.22 -5.96 9.07
CA GLU A 7 -3.93 -5.36 10.18
C GLU A 7 -3.70 -3.86 10.20
N GLY A 8 -4.70 -3.15 10.69
CA GLY A 8 -4.58 -1.71 10.77
C GLY A 8 -5.33 -1.02 9.65
N GLU A 9 -6.21 -0.11 10.03
CA GLU A 9 -7.01 0.59 9.03
C GLU A 9 -6.16 1.46 8.13
N GLU A 10 -5.10 2.05 8.68
CA GLU A 10 -4.27 2.94 7.90
C GLU A 10 -3.59 2.18 6.76
N ILE A 11 -3.10 0.98 7.07
CA ILE A 11 -2.45 0.17 6.05
C ILE A 11 -3.45 -0.23 4.98
N ARG A 12 -4.66 -0.59 5.39
CA ARG A 12 -5.67 -1.01 4.44
C ARG A 12 -6.06 0.14 3.52
N LYS A 13 -6.21 1.34 4.08
CA LYS A 13 -6.54 2.50 3.27
C LYS A 13 -5.41 2.81 2.29
N ALA A 14 -4.17 2.69 2.76
CA ALA A 14 -3.04 2.95 1.89
C ALA A 14 -2.97 1.94 0.76
N ALA A 15 -3.20 0.66 1.06
CA ALA A 15 -3.17 -0.36 0.03
C ALA A 15 -4.25 -0.10 -1.02
N LYS A 16 -5.44 0.25 -0.57
CA LYS A 16 -6.52 0.53 -1.50
C LYS A 16 -6.18 1.72 -2.38
N TRP A 17 -5.61 2.76 -1.78
CA TRP A 17 -5.22 3.94 -2.53
C TRP A 17 -4.18 3.59 -3.59
N ILE A 18 -3.23 2.73 -3.24
CA ILE A 18 -2.20 2.33 -4.19
C ILE A 18 -2.82 1.58 -5.36
N PHE A 19 -3.75 0.67 -5.09
CA PHE A 19 -4.40 -0.05 -6.16
C PHE A 19 -5.13 0.90 -7.11
N GLU A 20 -5.80 1.89 -6.55
CA GLU A 20 -6.51 2.86 -7.37
C GLU A 20 -5.55 3.68 -8.22
N GLN A 21 -4.43 4.07 -7.64
CA GLN A 21 -3.44 4.83 -8.38
C GLN A 21 -2.83 4.02 -9.50
N ARG A 22 -2.63 2.73 -9.28
CA ARG A 22 -2.06 1.88 -10.32
C ARG A 22 -3.01 1.75 -11.50
N GLN A 23 -4.30 1.74 -11.25
CA GLN A 23 -5.25 1.68 -12.34
C GLN A 23 -5.26 2.97 -13.13
N ASP A 24 -5.04 4.09 -12.43
CA ASP A 24 -5.00 5.38 -13.08
C ASP A 24 -3.70 5.59 -13.84
N ASP A 25 -2.61 5.11 -13.28
CA ASP A 25 -1.29 5.33 -13.84
C ASP A 25 -0.48 4.06 -13.70
N PRO A 26 -0.68 3.09 -14.59
CA PRO A 26 0.01 1.80 -14.47
C PRO A 26 1.51 1.89 -14.67
N GLU A 27 2.01 2.99 -15.19
CA GLU A 27 3.44 3.13 -15.40
C GLU A 27 4.18 3.47 -14.12
N LYS A 28 3.46 3.95 -13.11
CA LYS A 28 4.13 4.32 -11.87
C LYS A 28 4.56 3.08 -11.11
N PRO A 29 5.80 3.04 -10.64
CA PRO A 29 6.26 1.86 -9.90
C PRO A 29 5.57 1.77 -8.54
N VAL A 30 5.36 0.53 -8.11
CA VAL A 30 4.70 0.28 -6.83
C VAL A 30 5.51 0.86 -5.69
N SER A 31 6.83 0.80 -5.77
CA SER A 31 7.66 1.33 -4.70
C SER A 31 7.43 2.82 -4.50
N GLN A 32 7.26 3.56 -5.59
CA GLN A 32 6.99 4.99 -5.47
C GLN A 32 5.62 5.23 -4.87
N LEU A 33 4.62 4.48 -5.32
CA LEU A 33 3.29 4.62 -4.77
C LEU A 33 3.26 4.27 -3.28
N THR A 34 4.02 3.25 -2.90
CA THR A 34 4.10 2.87 -1.50
C THR A 34 4.67 4.00 -0.66
N GLN A 35 5.73 4.64 -1.14
CA GLN A 35 6.31 5.75 -0.42
C GLN A 35 5.34 6.91 -0.30
N GLU A 36 4.64 7.21 -1.38
CA GLU A 36 3.66 8.29 -1.35
C GLU A 36 2.54 7.96 -0.37
N ALA A 37 2.10 6.71 -0.35
CA ALA A 37 1.05 6.32 0.56
C ALA A 37 1.51 6.46 2.02
N CYS A 38 2.74 6.09 2.29
CA CYS A 38 3.27 6.22 3.65
C CYS A 38 3.23 7.66 4.12
N LEU A 39 3.54 8.59 3.24
CA LEU A 39 3.49 9.99 3.60
C LEU A 39 2.05 10.50 3.68
N LYS A 40 1.22 10.06 2.75
CA LYS A 40 -0.15 10.53 2.69
C LYS A 40 -0.95 10.09 3.92
N PHE A 41 -0.74 8.86 4.35
CA PHE A 41 -1.48 8.30 5.47
C PHE A 41 -0.68 8.31 6.77
N ASP A 42 0.49 8.93 6.75
CA ASP A 42 1.30 9.09 7.97
C ASP A 42 1.56 7.75 8.63
N LEU A 43 2.02 6.79 7.87
CA LEU A 43 2.27 5.46 8.39
C LEU A 43 3.55 5.44 9.19
N SER A 44 3.55 4.64 10.26
CA SER A 44 4.75 4.44 11.04
C SER A 44 5.73 3.58 10.24
N PRO A 45 7.01 3.55 10.64
CA PRO A 45 7.97 2.73 9.92
C PRO A 45 7.57 1.26 9.81
N MET A 46 7.00 0.70 10.87
CA MET A 46 6.56 -0.68 10.83
C MET A 46 5.40 -0.86 9.88
N GLU A 47 4.47 0.08 9.89
CA GLU A 47 3.34 0.00 8.99
C GLU A 47 3.78 0.15 7.54
N ALA A 48 4.75 1.03 7.31
CA ALA A 48 5.26 1.22 5.96
C ALA A 48 5.92 -0.06 5.46
N GLU A 49 6.66 -0.72 6.32
CA GLU A 49 7.32 -1.96 5.95
C GLU A 49 6.28 -3.05 5.66
N THR A 50 5.26 -3.15 6.50
CA THR A 50 4.19 -4.11 6.28
C THR A 50 3.50 -3.86 4.96
N LEU A 51 3.20 -2.61 4.68
CA LEU A 51 2.54 -2.27 3.43
C LEU A 51 3.40 -2.61 2.23
N SER A 52 4.67 -2.29 2.31
CA SER A 52 5.58 -2.58 1.22
C SER A 52 5.65 -4.08 0.94
N ARG A 53 5.74 -4.86 1.99
CA ARG A 53 5.79 -6.32 1.85
C ARG A 53 4.48 -6.84 1.27
N PHE A 54 3.37 -6.32 1.75
CA PHE A 54 2.07 -6.75 1.26
C PHE A 54 1.92 -6.46 -0.22
N MET A 55 2.34 -5.28 -0.65
CA MET A 55 2.22 -4.91 -2.05
C MET A 55 3.11 -5.77 -2.94
N GLN A 56 4.29 -6.12 -2.45
CA GLN A 56 5.18 -6.97 -3.23
C GLN A 56 4.62 -8.37 -3.37
N GLU A 57 4.05 -8.90 -2.30
CA GLU A 57 3.50 -10.25 -2.34
C GLU A 57 2.20 -10.29 -3.11
N GLY A 58 1.48 -9.20 -3.14
CA GLY A 58 0.21 -9.13 -3.82
C GLY A 58 0.33 -9.11 -5.32
N GLN A 59 1.53 -9.06 -5.82
CA GLN A 59 1.70 -9.13 -7.25
C GLN A 59 1.58 -10.56 -7.70
#